data_b3d0d3fd64e4874747678b015a00fe82
#
_entry.id   b3d0d3fd64e4874747678b015a00fe82
#
_cell.length_a   1.000
_cell.length_b   1.000
_cell.length_c   1.000
_cell.angle_alpha   90.00
_cell.angle_beta   90.00
_cell.angle_gamma   90.00
#
_symmetry.space_group_name_H-M   'P 1'
#
loop_
_entity.id
_entity.type
_entity.pdbx_description
1 polymer ?
#
loop_
_entity_poly.entity_id
_entity_poly.type
_entity_poly.pdbx_seq_one_letter_code
_entity_poly.pdbx_strand_id
1 'polypeptide(L)'
;FDEIIKEAEDKGIQVGWSNPCFEIWMYAYFGSMPAIQDSWTCCSEFGRVYKTKTGQKYSKADEQMYGKLCKAGDEKKAIQIAQQKLEQCKREGKTKPSEMCPCTTVHELVEEIKGKVR
;
A
#
# COMPACT_ATOMS: atom_id res chain seq x y z
N PHE A 1 -5.68 -11.12 11.41
CA PHE A 1 -4.84 -10.51 10.36
C PHE A 1 -3.68 -11.44 9.98
N ASP A 2 -2.76 -11.71 10.91
CA ASP A 2 -1.60 -12.56 10.62
C ASP A 2 -2.01 -14.00 10.28
N GLU A 3 -2.98 -14.55 11.00
CA GLU A 3 -3.41 -15.94 10.82
C GLU A 3 -4.06 -16.15 9.45
N ILE A 4 -4.87 -15.19 9.01
CA ILE A 4 -5.55 -15.26 7.72
C ILE A 4 -4.52 -15.20 6.58
N ILE A 5 -3.53 -14.32 6.70
CA ILE A 5 -2.47 -14.18 5.71
C ILE A 5 -1.64 -15.47 5.64
N LYS A 6 -1.24 -15.99 6.79
CA LYS A 6 -0.44 -17.23 6.84
C LYS A 6 -1.20 -18.40 6.26
N GLU A 7 -2.49 -18.55 6.60
CA GLU A 7 -3.31 -19.63 6.07
C GLU A 7 -3.40 -19.57 4.55
N ALA A 8 -3.62 -18.37 4.00
CA ALA A 8 -3.67 -18.19 2.55
C ALA A 8 -2.34 -18.52 1.89
N GLU A 9 -1.22 -18.06 2.46
CA GLU A 9 0.11 -18.35 1.93
C GLU A 9 0.45 -19.84 1.99
N ASP A 10 0.05 -20.51 3.06
CA ASP A 10 0.25 -21.97 3.20
C ASP A 10 -0.52 -22.75 2.13
N LYS A 11 -1.60 -22.18 1.59
CA LYS A 11 -2.39 -22.76 0.50
C LYS A 11 -1.90 -22.33 -0.88
N GLY A 12 -0.78 -21.62 -0.96
CA GLY A 12 -0.21 -21.15 -2.22
C GLY A 12 -0.88 -19.90 -2.78
N ILE A 13 -1.68 -19.19 -1.98
CA ILE A 13 -2.33 -17.95 -2.39
C ILE A 13 -1.45 -16.78 -2.01
N GLN A 14 -1.11 -15.93 -3.00
CA GLN A 14 -0.37 -14.70 -2.72
C GLN A 14 -1.33 -13.65 -2.18
N VAL A 15 -0.97 -13.04 -1.05
CA VAL A 15 -1.81 -12.04 -0.39
C VAL A 15 -1.15 -10.67 -0.44
N GLY A 16 -1.86 -9.69 -1.00
CA GLY A 16 -1.46 -8.29 -0.89
C GLY A 16 -2.12 -7.68 0.34
N TRP A 17 -1.32 -7.33 1.34
CA TRP A 17 -1.82 -6.72 2.57
C TRP A 17 -1.19 -5.35 2.79
N SER A 18 -1.85 -4.52 3.58
CA SER A 18 -1.38 -3.20 3.97
C SER A 18 -1.70 -2.93 5.44
N ASN A 19 -0.81 -2.23 6.13
CA ASN A 19 -0.96 -1.90 7.53
C ASN A 19 -0.50 -0.45 7.74
N PRO A 20 -1.33 0.46 8.25
CA PRO A 20 -2.58 0.24 8.99
C PRO A 20 -3.82 0.04 8.12
N CYS A 21 -3.80 0.42 6.84
CA CYS A 21 -4.93 0.27 5.91
C CYS A 21 -4.45 0.39 4.47
N PHE A 22 -5.34 0.11 3.51
CA PHE A 22 -4.98 0.13 2.10
C PHE A 22 -4.46 1.49 1.62
N GLU A 23 -4.96 2.57 2.21
CA GLU A 23 -4.54 3.93 1.85
C GLU A 23 -3.04 4.16 2.02
N ILE A 24 -2.38 3.39 2.90
CA ILE A 24 -0.92 3.54 3.07
C ILE A 24 -0.18 3.18 1.78
N TRP A 25 -0.68 2.20 1.02
CA TRP A 25 -0.13 1.86 -0.30
C TRP A 25 -0.34 3.01 -1.29
N MET A 26 -1.55 3.59 -1.31
CA MET A 26 -1.85 4.70 -2.22
C MET A 26 -1.03 5.95 -1.91
N TYR A 27 -0.69 6.18 -0.65
CA TYR A 27 0.20 7.26 -0.25
C TYR A 27 1.52 7.22 -1.01
N ALA A 28 2.05 6.02 -1.23
CA ALA A 28 3.35 5.84 -1.88
C ALA A 28 3.38 6.44 -3.29
N TYR A 29 2.24 6.49 -3.99
CA TYR A 29 2.14 7.14 -5.29
C TYR A 29 2.49 8.63 -5.22
N PHE A 30 2.29 9.25 -4.08
CA PHE A 30 2.57 10.67 -3.86
C PHE A 30 3.92 10.92 -3.17
N GLY A 31 4.73 9.89 -3.05
CA GLY A 31 6.13 10.03 -2.66
C GLY A 31 6.51 9.62 -1.25
N SER A 32 5.58 9.12 -0.45
CA SER A 32 5.90 8.67 0.91
C SER A 32 4.91 7.66 1.46
N MET A 33 5.36 6.91 2.46
CA MET A 33 4.51 6.11 3.33
C MET A 33 4.73 6.65 4.75
N PRO A 34 3.89 7.59 5.20
CA PRO A 34 4.12 8.25 6.49
C PRO A 34 3.95 7.30 7.68
N ALA A 35 4.60 7.63 8.79
CA ALA A 35 4.60 6.80 10.00
C ALA A 35 3.27 6.92 10.77
N ILE A 36 2.17 6.61 10.12
CA ILE A 36 0.82 6.60 10.70
C ILE A 36 0.49 5.16 11.07
N GLN A 37 0.09 4.92 12.31
CA GLN A 37 -0.10 3.56 12.81
C GLN A 37 -1.55 3.16 13.01
N ASP A 38 -2.51 4.08 12.86
CA ASP A 38 -3.93 3.74 12.95
C ASP A 38 -4.65 4.02 11.63
N SER A 39 -5.63 3.18 11.33
CA SER A 39 -6.33 3.24 10.05
C SER A 39 -7.16 4.51 9.89
N TRP A 40 -7.79 4.99 10.95
CA TRP A 40 -8.64 6.19 10.88
C TRP A 40 -7.82 7.41 10.47
N THR A 41 -6.69 7.64 11.15
CA THR A 41 -5.80 8.76 10.84
C THR A 41 -5.22 8.62 9.43
N CYS A 42 -4.84 7.41 9.04
CA CYS A 42 -4.28 7.15 7.71
C CYS A 42 -5.28 7.49 6.61
N CYS A 43 -6.52 7.03 6.72
CA CYS A 43 -7.56 7.34 5.75
C CYS A 43 -7.86 8.83 5.67
N SER A 44 -7.97 9.48 6.83
CA SER A 44 -8.27 10.89 6.94
C SER A 44 -7.18 11.77 6.31
N GLU A 45 -5.94 11.50 6.66
CA GLU A 45 -4.79 12.23 6.12
C GLU A 45 -4.59 11.95 4.64
N PHE A 46 -4.80 10.72 4.20
CA PHE A 46 -4.71 10.39 2.78
C PHE A 46 -5.74 11.16 1.98
N GLY A 47 -6.98 11.26 2.48
CA GLY A 47 -8.03 12.03 1.82
C GLY A 47 -7.63 13.49 1.62
N ARG A 48 -6.98 14.08 2.61
CA ARG A 48 -6.48 15.45 2.53
C ARG A 48 -5.38 15.59 1.47
N VAL A 49 -4.43 14.67 1.46
CA VAL A 49 -3.33 14.69 0.49
C VAL A 49 -3.88 14.44 -0.93
N TYR A 50 -4.79 13.50 -1.08
CA TYR A 50 -5.42 13.19 -2.37
C TYR A 50 -6.10 14.42 -2.95
N LYS A 51 -6.86 15.15 -2.14
CA LYS A 51 -7.52 16.37 -2.58
C LYS A 51 -6.51 17.43 -3.01
N THR A 52 -5.43 17.58 -2.26
CA THR A 52 -4.35 18.52 -2.61
C THR A 52 -3.70 18.17 -3.95
N LYS A 53 -3.45 16.88 -4.19
CA LYS A 53 -2.75 16.42 -5.38
C LYS A 53 -3.63 16.33 -6.62
N THR A 54 -4.90 16.01 -6.47
CA THR A 54 -5.81 15.79 -7.60
C THR A 54 -6.87 16.86 -7.77
N GLY A 55 -7.11 17.68 -6.75
CA GLY A 55 -8.21 18.65 -6.73
C GLY A 55 -9.58 18.02 -6.50
N GLN A 56 -9.63 16.71 -6.28
CA GLN A 56 -10.87 15.96 -6.13
C GLN A 56 -10.99 15.35 -4.73
N LYS A 57 -12.23 15.22 -4.26
CA LYS A 57 -12.49 14.56 -2.99
C LYS A 57 -12.23 13.07 -3.12
N TYR A 58 -11.53 12.49 -2.12
CA TYR A 58 -11.26 11.06 -2.08
C TYR A 58 -12.54 10.27 -1.78
N SER A 59 -12.78 9.21 -2.53
CA SER A 59 -13.86 8.26 -2.32
C SER A 59 -13.32 6.84 -2.41
N LYS A 60 -13.54 6.04 -1.38
CA LYS A 60 -13.10 4.63 -1.37
C LYS A 60 -13.78 3.79 -2.43
N ALA A 61 -14.97 4.19 -2.87
CA ALA A 61 -15.76 3.45 -3.85
C ALA A 61 -15.48 3.86 -5.29
N ASP A 62 -14.48 4.71 -5.53
CA ASP A 62 -14.14 5.17 -6.88
C ASP A 62 -13.50 4.04 -7.69
N GLU A 63 -14.21 3.53 -8.68
CA GLU A 63 -13.73 2.45 -9.55
C GLU A 63 -12.58 2.89 -10.46
N GLN A 64 -12.37 4.17 -10.62
CA GLN A 64 -11.29 4.73 -11.45
C GLN A 64 -10.07 5.15 -10.64
N MET A 65 -10.01 4.76 -9.38
CA MET A 65 -8.95 5.17 -8.46
C MET A 65 -7.55 4.84 -8.99
N TYR A 66 -7.37 3.64 -9.51
CA TYR A 66 -6.05 3.23 -10.03
C TYR A 66 -5.55 4.18 -11.13
N GLY A 67 -6.40 4.49 -12.09
CA GLY A 67 -6.05 5.41 -13.18
C GLY A 67 -5.73 6.83 -12.66
N LYS A 68 -6.48 7.28 -11.67
CA LYS A 68 -6.25 8.60 -11.05
C LYS A 68 -4.92 8.65 -10.30
N LEU A 69 -4.57 7.59 -9.59
CA LEU A 69 -3.29 7.50 -8.89
C LEU A 69 -2.12 7.48 -9.86
N CYS A 70 -2.22 6.72 -10.95
CA CYS A 70 -1.17 6.68 -11.96
C CYS A 70 -0.99 8.02 -12.66
N LYS A 71 -2.07 8.77 -12.85
CA LYS A 71 -2.03 10.09 -13.50
C LYS A 71 -1.47 11.17 -12.58
N ALA A 72 -1.88 11.18 -11.31
CA ALA A 72 -1.51 12.23 -10.36
C ALA A 72 -0.21 11.91 -9.60
N GLY A 73 0.17 10.65 -9.52
CA GLY A 73 1.35 10.18 -8.80
C GLY A 73 2.30 9.40 -9.69
N ASP A 74 3.18 8.61 -9.05
CA ASP A 74 4.23 7.85 -9.74
C ASP A 74 4.24 6.41 -9.22
N GLU A 75 3.76 5.47 -10.04
CA GLU A 75 3.66 4.06 -9.65
C GLU A 75 5.04 3.40 -9.46
N LYS A 76 6.02 3.71 -10.28
CA LYS A 76 7.38 3.18 -10.09
C LYS A 76 7.94 3.59 -8.76
N LYS A 77 7.76 4.85 -8.38
CA LYS A 77 8.21 5.37 -7.11
C LYS A 77 7.45 4.73 -5.96
N ALA A 78 6.15 4.51 -6.13
CA ALA A 78 5.33 3.82 -5.13
C ALA A 78 5.88 2.42 -4.83
N ILE A 79 6.21 1.67 -5.87
CA ILE A 79 6.77 0.32 -5.74
C ILE A 79 8.11 0.37 -5.01
N GLN A 80 8.98 1.31 -5.35
CA GLN A 80 10.28 1.47 -4.69
C GLN A 80 10.14 1.79 -3.21
N ILE A 81 9.25 2.74 -2.88
CA ILE A 81 9.01 3.13 -1.47
C ILE A 81 8.46 1.96 -0.68
N ALA A 82 7.48 1.25 -1.24
CA ALA A 82 6.88 0.09 -0.57
C ALA A 82 7.92 -1.00 -0.31
N GLN A 83 8.78 -1.28 -1.29
CA GLN A 83 9.83 -2.28 -1.15
C GLN A 83 10.85 -1.87 -0.08
N GLN A 84 11.26 -0.61 -0.05
CA GLN A 84 12.18 -0.11 0.97
C GLN A 84 11.60 -0.22 2.38
N LYS A 85 10.31 0.09 2.55
CA LYS A 85 9.65 -0.03 3.86
C LYS A 85 9.57 -1.49 4.30
N LEU A 86 9.23 -2.39 3.40
CA LEU A 86 9.16 -3.82 3.70
C LEU A 86 10.53 -4.36 4.12
N GLU A 87 11.58 -4.02 3.38
CA GLU A 87 12.94 -4.42 3.70
C GLU A 87 13.40 -3.85 5.04
N GLN A 88 13.06 -2.60 5.33
CA GLN A 88 13.37 -1.97 6.61
C GLN A 88 12.73 -2.75 7.76
N CYS A 89 11.46 -3.09 7.66
CA CYS A 89 10.76 -3.86 8.69
C CYS A 89 11.43 -5.21 8.91
N LYS A 90 11.83 -5.88 7.84
CA LYS A 90 12.52 -7.18 7.94
C LYS A 90 13.90 -7.03 8.60
N ARG A 91 14.65 -5.98 8.27
CA ARG A 91 15.94 -5.70 8.92
C ARG A 91 15.79 -5.41 10.41
N GLU A 92 14.66 -4.85 10.83
CA GLU A 92 14.36 -4.60 12.24
C GLU A 92 13.90 -5.86 12.98
N GLY A 93 13.92 -7.02 12.32
CA GLY A 93 13.56 -8.29 12.93
C GLY A 93 12.08 -8.57 13.00
N LYS A 94 11.26 -7.77 12.35
CA LYS A 94 9.81 -7.99 12.32
C LYS A 94 9.47 -9.12 11.37
N THR A 95 8.66 -10.08 11.82
CA THR A 95 8.33 -11.27 11.05
C THR A 95 6.85 -11.39 10.72
N LYS A 96 5.98 -10.71 11.48
CA LYS A 96 4.54 -10.79 11.29
C LYS A 96 4.00 -9.52 10.64
N PRO A 97 3.05 -9.62 9.69
CA PRO A 97 2.45 -8.43 9.08
C PRO A 97 1.91 -7.42 10.08
N SER A 98 1.32 -7.87 11.19
CA SER A 98 0.79 -6.97 12.22
C SER A 98 1.87 -6.13 12.91
N GLU A 99 3.12 -6.56 12.86
CA GLU A 99 4.26 -5.84 13.44
C GLU A 99 4.86 -4.81 12.48
N MET A 100 4.52 -4.93 11.21
CA MET A 100 5.08 -4.09 10.15
C MET A 100 4.14 -2.93 9.82
N CYS A 101 4.37 -1.78 10.43
CA CYS A 101 3.52 -0.61 10.23
C CYS A 101 4.35 0.68 10.26
N PRO A 102 4.29 1.55 9.25
CA PRO A 102 3.53 1.38 7.99
C PRO A 102 4.22 0.42 7.03
N CYS A 103 3.44 -0.43 6.38
CA CYS A 103 3.99 -1.38 5.41
C CYS A 103 2.91 -1.90 4.47
N THR A 104 3.31 -2.41 3.32
CA THR A 104 2.41 -3.03 2.35
C THR A 104 3.16 -4.05 1.51
N THR A 105 2.45 -5.08 1.02
CA THR A 105 2.94 -6.00 0.01
C THR A 105 2.14 -5.92 -1.28
N VAL A 106 1.21 -4.95 -1.38
CA VAL A 106 0.39 -4.78 -2.59
C VAL A 106 1.28 -4.51 -3.82
N HIS A 107 2.42 -3.84 -3.64
CA HIS A 107 3.37 -3.60 -4.74
C HIS A 107 3.85 -4.89 -5.40
N GLU A 108 3.97 -5.98 -4.65
CA GLU A 108 4.38 -7.27 -5.21
C GLU A 108 3.33 -7.82 -6.16
N LEU A 109 2.03 -7.65 -5.83
CA LEU A 109 0.93 -8.04 -6.71
C LEU A 109 0.91 -7.19 -7.97
N VAL A 110 1.14 -5.89 -7.85
CA VAL A 110 1.17 -4.97 -8.99
C VAL A 110 2.29 -5.37 -9.95
N GLU A 111 3.48 -5.66 -9.44
CA GLU A 111 4.60 -6.09 -10.26
C GLU A 111 4.32 -7.42 -10.96
N GLU A 112 3.70 -8.36 -10.26
CA GLU A 112 3.33 -9.65 -10.85
C GLU A 112 2.32 -9.49 -11.98
N ILE A 113 1.28 -8.69 -11.77
CA ILE A 113 0.27 -8.44 -12.80
C ILE A 113 0.90 -7.78 -14.03
N LYS A 114 1.74 -6.77 -13.84
CA LYS A 114 2.45 -6.10 -14.94
C LYS A 114 3.37 -7.03 -15.69
N GLY A 115 4.03 -7.94 -15.00
CA GLY A 115 4.89 -8.95 -15.62
C GLY A 115 4.13 -9.91 -16.51
N LYS A 116 2.89 -10.23 -16.14
CA LYS A 116 2.04 -11.15 -16.91
C LYS A 116 1.40 -10.51 -18.16
N VAL A 117 1.25 -9.20 -18.15
CA VAL A 117 0.60 -8.47 -19.25
C VAL A 117 1.59 -8.12 -20.35
N ARG A 118 2.86 -8.27 -20.13
CA ARG A 118 3.92 -7.96 -21.11
C ARG A 118 4.04 -9.05 -22.17
#